data_5868ae864e613e7b00433d050a2d9ce0
#
_entry.id   5868ae864e613e7b00433d050a2d9ce0
#
_cell.length_a   1.000
_cell.length_b   1.000
_cell.length_c   1.000
_cell.angle_alpha   90.00
_cell.angle_beta   90.00
_cell.angle_gamma   90.00
#
_symmetry.space_group_name_H-M   'P 1'
#
loop_
_entity.id
_entity.type
_entity.pdbx_description
1 polymer ?
#
loop_
_entity_poly.entity_id
_entity_poly.type
_entity_poly.pdbx_seq_one_letter_code
_entity_poly.pdbx_strand_id
1 'polypeptide(L)'
;MPLEESGNMITLAAMICKLENSTEYVEKYWDIITTWADYLVENGQDPENQLCTDDFAGHWAHNANLSVKAIMGVAGYAEMARMRGDVETADKYMNKAKEMARTWESMAREGDHYRLAFDRANTWSQKYNMVWDKLWNIHIFPNNAAEREIQYYLTKQNTYGLPLDSREAYTKSDWIMWTAAMSPDKETFLKFSDLVYKYIDETKSRVPISDWYWTTSADMTGFR
;
A
#
# COMPACT_ATOMS: atom_id res chain seq x y z
N MET A 1 -7.31 14.15 -4.70
CA MET A 1 -6.39 13.06 -4.22
C MET A 1 -5.07 13.61 -3.63
N PRO A 2 -5.07 14.72 -2.89
CA PRO A 2 -3.80 15.34 -2.53
C PRO A 2 -2.92 14.45 -1.64
N LEU A 3 -3.50 13.67 -0.74
CA LEU A 3 -2.77 12.78 0.14
C LEU A 3 -2.15 11.61 -0.64
N GLU A 4 -2.93 10.99 -1.51
CA GLU A 4 -2.45 9.88 -2.33
C GLU A 4 -1.33 10.31 -3.29
N GLU A 5 -1.51 11.43 -3.99
CA GLU A 5 -0.53 11.92 -4.93
C GLU A 5 0.78 12.34 -4.24
N SER A 6 0.69 13.02 -3.10
CA SER A 6 1.88 13.35 -2.31
C SER A 6 2.63 12.07 -1.86
N GLY A 7 1.89 11.06 -1.38
CA GLY A 7 2.46 9.76 -1.01
C GLY A 7 3.10 9.03 -2.19
N ASN A 8 2.43 8.99 -3.34
CA ASN A 8 2.93 8.36 -4.56
C ASN A 8 4.23 9.03 -5.03
N MET A 9 4.24 10.37 -5.11
CA MET A 9 5.40 11.11 -5.62
C MET A 9 6.62 10.95 -4.72
N ILE A 10 6.45 11.01 -3.39
CA ILE A 10 7.57 10.81 -2.45
C ILE A 10 8.07 9.37 -2.52
N THR A 11 7.18 8.39 -2.53
CA THR A 11 7.55 6.97 -2.60
C THR A 11 8.31 6.67 -3.89
N LEU A 12 7.85 7.19 -5.04
CA LEU A 12 8.53 7.03 -6.32
C LEU A 12 9.91 7.69 -6.31
N ALA A 13 10.01 8.92 -5.80
CA ALA A 13 11.28 9.63 -5.68
C ALA A 13 12.28 8.88 -4.79
N ALA A 14 11.82 8.38 -3.63
CA ALA A 14 12.66 7.59 -2.72
C ALA A 14 13.14 6.29 -3.38
N MET A 15 12.27 5.62 -4.15
CA MET A 15 12.64 4.41 -4.88
C MET A 15 13.71 4.69 -5.94
N ILE A 16 13.58 5.78 -6.72
CA ILE A 16 14.59 6.19 -7.69
C ILE A 16 15.92 6.44 -6.97
N CYS A 17 15.93 7.23 -5.91
CA CYS A 17 17.14 7.51 -5.14
C CYS A 17 17.83 6.24 -4.62
N LYS A 18 17.04 5.29 -4.09
CA LYS A 18 17.59 4.02 -3.58
C LYS A 18 18.15 3.14 -4.70
N LEU A 19 17.50 3.05 -5.84
CA LEU A 19 17.97 2.25 -6.99
C LEU A 19 19.22 2.84 -7.64
N GLU A 20 19.29 4.15 -7.75
CA GLU A 20 20.45 4.85 -8.33
C GLU A 20 21.57 5.09 -7.29
N ASN A 21 21.28 4.84 -6.01
CA ASN A 21 22.17 5.20 -4.89
C ASN A 21 22.63 6.66 -4.97
N SER A 22 21.71 7.56 -5.33
CA SER A 22 21.95 8.98 -5.56
C SER A 22 20.73 9.81 -5.23
N THR A 23 20.92 11.02 -4.73
CA THR A 23 19.87 12.02 -4.48
C THR A 23 19.86 13.13 -5.53
N GLU A 24 20.70 13.08 -6.53
CA GLU A 24 20.87 14.16 -7.54
C GLU A 24 19.53 14.55 -8.20
N TYR A 25 18.70 13.56 -8.53
CA TYR A 25 17.40 13.81 -9.13
C TYR A 25 16.49 14.67 -8.25
N VAL A 26 16.47 14.48 -6.93
CA VAL A 26 15.56 15.15 -6.00
C VAL A 26 16.09 16.49 -5.47
N GLU A 27 17.38 16.80 -5.65
CA GLU A 27 17.99 18.03 -5.08
C GLU A 27 17.23 19.30 -5.50
N LYS A 28 16.94 19.45 -6.78
CA LYS A 28 16.24 20.63 -7.31
C LYS A 28 14.75 20.70 -6.91
N TYR A 29 14.20 19.60 -6.41
CA TYR A 29 12.79 19.50 -6.03
C TYR A 29 12.58 19.38 -4.52
N TRP A 30 13.68 19.49 -3.74
CA TRP A 30 13.65 19.17 -2.31
C TRP A 30 12.62 19.97 -1.53
N ASP A 31 12.48 21.25 -1.81
CA ASP A 31 11.52 22.12 -1.11
C ASP A 31 10.05 21.65 -1.34
N ILE A 32 9.72 21.25 -2.56
CA ILE A 32 8.37 20.76 -2.84
C ILE A 32 8.14 19.36 -2.25
N ILE A 33 9.16 18.50 -2.27
CA ILE A 33 9.11 17.18 -1.63
C ILE A 33 8.93 17.33 -0.11
N THR A 34 9.61 18.29 0.51
CA THR A 34 9.42 18.64 1.93
C THR A 34 8.00 19.10 2.20
N THR A 35 7.44 19.96 1.36
CA THR A 35 6.06 20.42 1.48
C THR A 35 5.07 19.24 1.44
N TRP A 36 5.29 18.28 0.55
CA TRP A 36 4.46 17.07 0.49
C TRP A 36 4.63 16.17 1.73
N ALA A 37 5.85 16.04 2.24
CA ALA A 37 6.10 15.26 3.45
C ALA A 37 5.43 15.87 4.68
N ASP A 38 5.50 17.19 4.84
CA ASP A 38 4.80 17.92 5.90
C ASP A 38 3.28 17.75 5.79
N TYR A 39 2.73 17.86 4.59
CA TYR A 39 1.32 17.60 4.33
C TYR A 39 0.90 16.18 4.74
N LEU A 40 1.71 15.16 4.42
CA LEU A 40 1.44 13.78 4.84
C LEU A 40 1.50 13.60 6.36
N VAL A 41 2.42 14.27 7.04
CA VAL A 41 2.51 14.26 8.51
C VAL A 41 1.26 14.86 9.15
N GLU A 42 0.74 15.94 8.57
CA GLU A 42 -0.43 16.65 9.10
C GLU A 42 -1.75 15.93 8.82
N ASN A 43 -1.90 15.36 7.61
CA ASN A 43 -3.20 14.89 7.12
C ASN A 43 -3.27 13.37 6.90
N GLY A 44 -2.14 12.66 6.96
CA GLY A 44 -2.06 11.26 6.52
C GLY A 44 -2.41 10.22 7.56
N GLN A 45 -2.50 10.58 8.84
CA GLN A 45 -2.80 9.61 9.91
C GLN A 45 -4.23 9.07 9.80
N ASP A 46 -5.19 9.94 9.60
CA ASP A 46 -6.61 9.61 9.47
C ASP A 46 -7.19 10.37 8.26
N PRO A 47 -7.12 9.78 7.06
CA PRO A 47 -7.49 10.47 5.83
C PRO A 47 -8.95 10.91 5.80
N GLU A 48 -9.17 12.19 5.47
CA GLU A 48 -10.50 12.70 5.18
C GLU A 48 -11.10 12.05 3.93
N ASN A 49 -12.38 12.34 3.66
CA ASN A 49 -13.08 11.88 2.49
C ASN A 49 -12.48 12.49 1.20
N GLN A 50 -11.71 11.71 0.48
CA GLN A 50 -11.09 12.08 -0.78
C GLN A 50 -10.97 10.87 -1.71
N LEU A 51 -10.83 11.11 -3.01
CA LEU A 51 -10.54 10.05 -3.96
C LEU A 51 -9.19 9.40 -3.66
N CYS A 52 -9.13 8.09 -3.80
CA CYS A 52 -7.91 7.28 -3.70
C CYS A 52 -7.99 6.11 -4.67
N THR A 53 -6.89 5.40 -4.86
CA THR A 53 -6.82 4.26 -5.80
C THR A 53 -7.76 3.11 -5.41
N ASP A 54 -8.18 3.02 -4.15
CA ASP A 54 -9.09 1.99 -3.64
C ASP A 54 -10.58 2.33 -3.85
N ASP A 55 -10.91 3.23 -4.76
CA ASP A 55 -12.27 3.73 -4.96
C ASP A 55 -13.13 2.89 -5.92
N PHE A 56 -12.71 1.68 -6.29
CA PHE A 56 -13.43 0.80 -7.22
C PHE A 56 -14.86 0.44 -6.77
N ALA A 57 -15.07 0.33 -5.45
CA ALA A 57 -16.40 0.18 -4.85
C ALA A 57 -16.86 1.47 -4.14
N GLY A 58 -16.39 2.63 -4.59
CA GLY A 58 -16.54 3.92 -3.93
C GLY A 58 -15.46 4.17 -2.89
N HIS A 59 -15.08 5.43 -2.70
CA HIS A 59 -14.11 5.82 -1.67
C HIS A 59 -14.79 6.10 -0.33
N TRP A 60 -14.06 5.83 0.75
CA TRP A 60 -14.47 6.15 2.11
C TRP A 60 -13.41 7.01 2.79
N ALA A 61 -13.85 7.94 3.64
CA ALA A 61 -12.97 8.57 4.62
C ALA A 61 -12.38 7.51 5.55
N HIS A 62 -11.35 7.86 6.29
CA HIS A 62 -10.73 7.00 7.27
C HIS A 62 -10.07 5.73 6.67
N ASN A 63 -9.69 5.78 5.38
CA ASN A 63 -9.13 4.63 4.65
C ASN A 63 -7.75 4.23 5.20
N ALA A 64 -7.70 3.00 5.74
CA ALA A 64 -6.49 2.50 6.40
C ALA A 64 -5.32 2.27 5.43
N ASN A 65 -5.56 1.85 4.17
CA ASN A 65 -4.49 1.66 3.19
C ASN A 65 -3.94 3.00 2.65
N LEU A 66 -4.79 4.03 2.56
CA LEU A 66 -4.36 5.39 2.22
C LEU A 66 -3.47 5.98 3.34
N SER A 67 -3.80 5.70 4.60
CA SER A 67 -2.94 6.06 5.74
C SER A 67 -1.59 5.35 5.68
N VAL A 68 -1.56 4.05 5.32
CA VAL A 68 -0.29 3.32 5.07
C VAL A 68 0.55 4.01 3.99
N LYS A 69 -0.07 4.45 2.89
CA LYS A 69 0.63 5.20 1.82
C LYS A 69 1.28 6.48 2.36
N ALA A 70 0.56 7.24 3.18
CA ALA A 70 1.10 8.44 3.81
C ALA A 70 2.29 8.13 4.73
N ILE A 71 2.16 7.10 5.57
CA ILE A 71 3.24 6.65 6.47
C ILE A 71 4.48 6.27 5.68
N MET A 72 4.31 5.51 4.58
CA MET A 72 5.43 5.12 3.72
C MET A 72 6.03 6.31 2.97
N GLY A 73 5.22 7.29 2.57
CA GLY A 73 5.71 8.55 2.02
C GLY A 73 6.61 9.31 3.01
N VAL A 74 6.16 9.46 4.26
CA VAL A 74 6.97 10.11 5.32
C VAL A 74 8.27 9.35 5.57
N ALA A 75 8.22 8.01 5.62
CA ALA A 75 9.42 7.17 5.76
C ALA A 75 10.36 7.30 4.55
N GLY A 76 9.82 7.34 3.33
CA GLY A 76 10.59 7.55 2.09
C GLY A 76 11.31 8.90 2.08
N TYR A 77 10.65 9.97 2.56
CA TYR A 77 11.29 11.27 2.72
C TYR A 77 12.46 11.20 3.71
N ALA A 78 12.27 10.53 4.86
CA ALA A 78 13.34 10.33 5.84
C ALA A 78 14.54 9.57 5.24
N GLU A 79 14.30 8.53 4.44
CA GLU A 79 15.36 7.79 3.75
C GLU A 79 16.13 8.68 2.76
N MET A 80 15.43 9.49 1.96
CA MET A 80 16.09 10.44 1.05
C MET A 80 16.91 11.50 1.81
N ALA A 81 16.38 12.03 2.92
CA ALA A 81 17.13 12.96 3.77
C ALA A 81 18.41 12.34 4.32
N ARG A 82 18.35 11.07 4.74
CA ARG A 82 19.53 10.32 5.20
C ARG A 82 20.57 10.14 4.09
N MET A 83 20.12 9.80 2.88
CA MET A 83 21.01 9.67 1.71
C MET A 83 21.68 11.01 1.34
N ARG A 84 21.02 12.13 1.58
CA ARG A 84 21.57 13.49 1.42
C ARG A 84 22.58 13.88 2.52
N GLY A 85 22.71 13.06 3.57
CA GLY A 85 23.54 13.37 4.74
C GLY A 85 22.85 14.26 5.79
N ASP A 86 21.58 14.61 5.62
CA ASP A 86 20.78 15.37 6.58
C ASP A 86 20.19 14.41 7.62
N VAL A 87 21.03 14.06 8.61
CA VAL A 87 20.68 13.08 9.65
C VAL A 87 19.58 13.60 10.56
N GLU A 88 19.56 14.89 10.87
CA GLU A 88 18.57 15.50 11.76
C GLU A 88 17.15 15.40 11.16
N THR A 89 17.00 15.82 9.91
CA THR A 89 15.74 15.69 9.16
C THR A 89 15.34 14.21 9.01
N ALA A 90 16.29 13.34 8.67
CA ALA A 90 16.03 11.91 8.54
C ALA A 90 15.50 11.30 9.83
N ASP A 91 16.11 11.57 10.96
CA ASP A 91 15.67 11.03 12.26
C ASP A 91 14.32 11.60 12.68
N LYS A 92 14.08 12.90 12.47
CA LYS A 92 12.80 13.56 12.75
C LYS A 92 11.65 12.86 12.02
N TYR A 93 11.74 12.72 10.69
CA TYR A 93 10.64 12.15 9.90
C TYR A 93 10.52 10.62 10.05
N MET A 94 11.64 9.91 10.23
CA MET A 94 11.57 8.47 10.50
C MET A 94 10.90 8.18 11.86
N ASN A 95 11.20 8.96 12.89
CA ASN A 95 10.53 8.83 14.18
C ASN A 95 9.03 9.14 14.07
N LYS A 96 8.67 10.15 13.26
CA LYS A 96 7.28 10.47 12.98
C LYS A 96 6.56 9.35 12.22
N ALA A 97 7.16 8.77 11.20
CA ALA A 97 6.62 7.61 10.47
C ALA A 97 6.37 6.42 11.40
N LYS A 98 7.31 6.13 12.31
CA LYS A 98 7.15 5.07 13.32
C LYS A 98 6.04 5.37 14.33
N GLU A 99 5.88 6.62 14.75
CA GLU A 99 4.76 7.05 15.60
C GLU A 99 3.43 6.84 14.86
N MET A 100 3.33 7.31 13.62
CA MET A 100 2.15 7.14 12.77
C MET A 100 1.82 5.65 12.56
N ALA A 101 2.81 4.79 12.32
CA ALA A 101 2.60 3.36 12.15
C ALA A 101 2.05 2.68 13.42
N ARG A 102 2.52 3.07 14.62
CA ARG A 102 1.96 2.57 15.89
C ARG A 102 0.52 3.03 16.11
N THR A 103 0.23 4.28 15.81
CA THR A 103 -1.13 4.84 15.90
C THR A 103 -2.06 4.14 14.90
N TRP A 104 -1.60 3.96 13.66
CA TRP A 104 -2.32 3.23 12.62
C TRP A 104 -2.67 1.81 13.06
N GLU A 105 -1.71 1.08 13.64
CA GLU A 105 -1.96 -0.28 14.12
C GLU A 105 -3.07 -0.32 15.17
N SER A 106 -3.04 0.64 16.09
CA SER A 106 -4.08 0.77 17.13
C SER A 106 -5.46 1.11 16.56
N MET A 107 -5.53 1.97 15.53
CA MET A 107 -6.80 2.41 14.93
C MET A 107 -7.40 1.36 14.00
N ALA A 108 -6.55 0.67 13.22
CA ALA A 108 -7.00 -0.26 12.19
C ALA A 108 -7.27 -1.67 12.71
N ARG A 109 -6.68 -2.08 13.84
CA ARG A 109 -6.70 -3.47 14.28
C ARG A 109 -8.08 -3.98 14.64
N GLU A 110 -8.43 -5.16 14.09
CA GLU A 110 -9.64 -5.89 14.41
C GLU A 110 -9.36 -7.40 14.44
N GLY A 111 -9.07 -7.93 15.65
CA GLY A 111 -8.76 -9.34 15.82
C GLY A 111 -7.49 -9.77 15.09
N ASP A 112 -7.63 -10.56 14.04
CA ASP A 112 -6.56 -11.15 13.25
C ASP A 112 -6.22 -10.38 11.96
N HIS A 113 -6.86 -9.23 11.72
CA HIS A 113 -6.68 -8.39 10.53
C HIS A 113 -6.77 -6.91 10.85
N TYR A 114 -6.67 -6.07 9.79
CA TYR A 114 -6.89 -4.64 9.87
C TYR A 114 -8.03 -4.19 8.97
N ARG A 115 -8.85 -3.25 9.49
CA ARG A 115 -10.01 -2.69 8.82
C ARG A 115 -9.67 -2.03 7.49
N LEU A 116 -10.66 -1.93 6.60
CA LEU A 116 -10.59 -1.09 5.41
C LEU A 116 -10.58 0.40 5.78
N ALA A 117 -11.46 0.81 6.69
CA ALA A 117 -11.54 2.16 7.22
C ALA A 117 -11.63 2.11 8.74
N PHE A 118 -11.00 3.06 9.43
CA PHE A 118 -10.85 3.03 10.89
C PHE A 118 -12.19 3.01 11.64
N ASP A 119 -13.23 3.63 11.08
CA ASP A 119 -14.58 3.72 11.65
C ASP A 119 -15.53 2.57 11.21
N ARG A 120 -15.05 1.60 10.41
CA ARG A 120 -15.87 0.55 9.81
C ARG A 120 -15.47 -0.84 10.32
N ALA A 121 -16.15 -1.30 11.36
CA ALA A 121 -15.97 -2.67 11.86
C ALA A 121 -16.42 -3.72 10.84
N ASN A 122 -15.85 -4.93 10.93
CA ASN A 122 -16.10 -6.07 10.06
C ASN A 122 -15.75 -5.82 8.58
N THR A 123 -14.78 -4.92 8.33
CA THR A 123 -14.27 -4.63 6.99
C THR A 123 -12.78 -4.98 6.90
N TRP A 124 -12.32 -5.27 5.69
CA TRP A 124 -10.90 -5.48 5.39
C TRP A 124 -10.59 -5.02 3.96
N SER A 125 -9.33 -4.71 3.68
CA SER A 125 -8.84 -4.42 2.34
C SER A 125 -7.38 -4.87 2.22
N GLN A 126 -6.90 -5.06 0.99
CA GLN A 126 -5.48 -5.27 0.74
C GLN A 126 -4.69 -4.04 1.19
N LYS A 127 -3.70 -4.24 2.09
CA LYS A 127 -2.79 -3.18 2.56
C LYS A 127 -1.50 -3.18 1.73
N TYR A 128 -1.65 -3.27 0.42
CA TYR A 128 -0.54 -3.43 -0.53
C TYR A 128 0.54 -2.33 -0.41
N ASN A 129 0.19 -1.15 0.07
CA ASN A 129 1.17 -0.08 0.30
C ASN A 129 2.22 -0.42 1.37
N MET A 130 2.00 -1.44 2.23
CA MET A 130 3.02 -1.94 3.15
C MET A 130 4.20 -2.62 2.46
N VAL A 131 4.09 -2.95 1.17
CA VAL A 131 5.18 -3.58 0.42
C VAL A 131 6.47 -2.77 0.49
N TRP A 132 6.38 -1.44 0.55
CA TRP A 132 7.53 -0.55 0.62
C TRP A 132 8.33 -0.71 1.91
N ASP A 133 7.67 -0.99 3.03
CA ASP A 133 8.33 -1.28 4.31
C ASP A 133 9.28 -2.48 4.21
N LYS A 134 8.82 -3.52 3.52
CA LYS A 134 9.64 -4.71 3.24
C LYS A 134 10.73 -4.44 2.20
N LEU A 135 10.38 -3.84 1.05
CA LEU A 135 11.33 -3.60 -0.04
C LEU A 135 12.46 -2.65 0.37
N TRP A 136 12.18 -1.69 1.22
CA TRP A 136 13.18 -0.76 1.74
C TRP A 136 13.87 -1.27 3.01
N ASN A 137 13.40 -2.38 3.58
CA ASN A 137 13.94 -3.01 4.78
C ASN A 137 13.98 -2.06 6.00
N ILE A 138 12.93 -1.26 6.20
CA ILE A 138 12.84 -0.28 7.29
C ILE A 138 12.11 -0.81 8.52
N HIS A 139 11.12 -1.71 8.33
CA HIS A 139 10.39 -2.40 9.40
C HIS A 139 9.74 -1.46 10.42
N ILE A 140 8.98 -0.45 9.93
CA ILE A 140 8.32 0.54 10.80
C ILE A 140 6.97 0.06 11.34
N PHE A 141 6.29 -0.86 10.64
CA PHE A 141 5.01 -1.38 11.12
C PHE A 141 5.20 -2.41 12.24
N PRO A 142 4.54 -2.22 13.40
CA PRO A 142 4.72 -3.08 14.56
C PRO A 142 4.00 -4.43 14.41
N ASN A 143 4.31 -5.35 15.33
CA ASN A 143 3.56 -6.60 15.55
C ASN A 143 3.40 -7.49 14.30
N ASN A 144 4.38 -7.49 13.39
CA ASN A 144 4.32 -8.24 12.13
C ASN A 144 3.05 -7.94 11.32
N ALA A 145 2.67 -6.67 11.21
CA ALA A 145 1.42 -6.26 10.59
C ALA A 145 1.24 -6.85 9.18
N ALA A 146 2.27 -6.81 8.34
CA ALA A 146 2.22 -7.37 6.99
C ALA A 146 1.99 -8.89 6.99
N GLU A 147 2.66 -9.63 7.89
CA GLU A 147 2.50 -11.08 8.00
C GLU A 147 1.08 -11.45 8.48
N ARG A 148 0.54 -10.69 9.46
CA ARG A 148 -0.85 -10.84 9.93
C ARG A 148 -1.85 -10.69 8.78
N GLU A 149 -1.70 -9.65 7.97
CA GLU A 149 -2.54 -9.42 6.80
C GLU A 149 -2.41 -10.56 5.78
N ILE A 150 -1.21 -11.01 5.48
CA ILE A 150 -0.98 -12.13 4.55
C ILE A 150 -1.71 -13.39 5.04
N GLN A 151 -1.61 -13.73 6.33
CA GLN A 151 -2.31 -14.91 6.87
C GLN A 151 -3.84 -14.76 6.76
N TYR A 152 -4.36 -13.58 7.04
CA TYR A 152 -5.79 -13.30 6.89
C TYR A 152 -6.24 -13.38 5.43
N TYR A 153 -5.47 -12.79 4.50
CA TYR A 153 -5.80 -12.78 3.07
C TYR A 153 -5.82 -14.18 2.46
N LEU A 154 -4.98 -15.12 2.92
CA LEU A 154 -5.03 -16.51 2.48
C LEU A 154 -6.40 -17.16 2.78
N THR A 155 -7.12 -16.69 3.79
CA THR A 155 -8.48 -17.17 4.12
C THR A 155 -9.58 -16.50 3.28
N LYS A 156 -9.25 -15.45 2.52
CA LYS A 156 -10.20 -14.62 1.74
C LYS A 156 -10.10 -14.82 0.24
N GLN A 157 -9.15 -15.62 -0.22
CA GLN A 157 -8.98 -15.87 -1.64
C GLN A 157 -10.17 -16.63 -2.25
N ASN A 158 -10.59 -16.20 -3.43
CA ASN A 158 -11.53 -16.88 -4.30
C ASN A 158 -10.79 -17.72 -5.36
N THR A 159 -11.52 -18.31 -6.29
CA THR A 159 -10.99 -19.18 -7.35
C THR A 159 -9.88 -18.53 -8.17
N TYR A 160 -9.94 -17.22 -8.38
CA TYR A 160 -9.02 -16.45 -9.24
C TYR A 160 -8.27 -15.34 -8.48
N GLY A 161 -8.16 -15.44 -7.18
CA GLY A 161 -7.35 -14.54 -6.38
C GLY A 161 -8.08 -13.84 -5.25
N LEU A 162 -7.38 -12.91 -4.65
CA LEU A 162 -7.82 -12.14 -3.50
C LEU A 162 -8.69 -10.95 -3.96
N PRO A 163 -9.92 -10.77 -3.47
CA PRO A 163 -10.65 -9.53 -3.66
C PRO A 163 -9.86 -8.31 -3.17
N LEU A 164 -10.12 -7.14 -3.74
CA LEU A 164 -9.47 -5.89 -3.31
C LEU A 164 -9.81 -5.56 -1.85
N ASP A 165 -11.06 -5.77 -1.49
CA ASP A 165 -11.57 -5.54 -0.14
C ASP A 165 -12.88 -6.32 0.13
N SER A 166 -13.45 -6.09 1.31
CA SER A 166 -14.66 -6.78 1.79
C SER A 166 -15.96 -6.34 1.13
N ARG A 167 -15.95 -5.34 0.25
CA ARG A 167 -17.16 -4.78 -0.35
C ARG A 167 -17.63 -5.51 -1.61
N GLU A 168 -16.66 -5.95 -2.43
CA GLU A 168 -16.93 -6.61 -3.71
C GLU A 168 -15.93 -7.73 -4.00
N ALA A 169 -16.34 -8.70 -4.81
CA ALA A 169 -15.50 -9.85 -5.15
C ALA A 169 -14.57 -9.62 -6.34
N TYR A 170 -14.39 -8.40 -6.80
CA TYR A 170 -13.40 -8.07 -7.82
C TYR A 170 -12.09 -7.60 -7.22
N THR A 171 -11.07 -7.55 -8.07
CA THR A 171 -9.70 -7.20 -7.69
C THR A 171 -8.96 -6.52 -8.82
N LYS A 172 -7.72 -6.10 -8.50
CA LYS A 172 -6.70 -5.66 -9.44
C LYS A 172 -5.49 -6.58 -9.34
N SER A 173 -5.03 -7.13 -10.47
CA SER A 173 -3.91 -8.07 -10.48
C SER A 173 -2.60 -7.46 -9.96
N ASP A 174 -2.34 -6.20 -10.26
CA ASP A 174 -1.18 -5.46 -9.77
C ASP A 174 -1.17 -5.36 -8.24
N TRP A 175 -2.30 -5.02 -7.60
CA TRP A 175 -2.38 -4.95 -6.14
C TRP A 175 -2.25 -6.32 -5.47
N ILE A 176 -2.77 -7.39 -6.09
CA ILE A 176 -2.50 -8.76 -5.60
C ILE A 176 -1.00 -9.04 -5.64
N MET A 177 -0.28 -8.67 -6.70
CA MET A 177 1.15 -8.93 -6.81
C MET A 177 1.98 -8.11 -5.81
N TRP A 178 1.58 -6.86 -5.51
CA TRP A 178 2.19 -6.08 -4.43
C TRP A 178 1.91 -6.73 -3.06
N THR A 179 0.68 -7.17 -2.82
CA THR A 179 0.29 -7.92 -1.61
C THR A 179 1.10 -9.22 -1.50
N ALA A 180 1.21 -10.00 -2.57
CA ALA A 180 2.01 -11.22 -2.62
C ALA A 180 3.48 -10.95 -2.27
N ALA A 181 4.05 -9.83 -2.72
CA ALA A 181 5.43 -9.44 -2.42
C ALA A 181 5.68 -9.16 -0.92
N MET A 182 4.64 -8.95 -0.11
CA MET A 182 4.76 -8.87 1.35
C MET A 182 4.95 -10.24 2.02
N SER A 183 4.70 -11.34 1.31
CA SER A 183 4.78 -12.71 1.86
C SER A 183 6.14 -13.02 2.46
N PRO A 184 6.21 -13.75 3.59
CA PRO A 184 7.47 -14.04 4.26
C PRO A 184 8.38 -14.98 3.46
N ASP A 185 7.80 -15.81 2.60
CA ASP A 185 8.51 -16.84 1.82
C ASP A 185 7.90 -17.05 0.44
N LYS A 186 8.62 -17.81 -0.39
CA LYS A 186 8.21 -18.11 -1.77
C LYS A 186 6.94 -18.95 -1.84
N GLU A 187 6.74 -19.88 -0.93
CA GLU A 187 5.55 -20.76 -0.95
C GLU A 187 4.29 -19.92 -0.73
N THR A 188 4.33 -19.03 0.23
CA THR A 188 3.23 -18.08 0.51
C THR A 188 3.01 -17.13 -0.66
N PHE A 189 4.08 -16.59 -1.28
CA PHE A 189 3.98 -15.77 -2.49
C PHE A 189 3.25 -16.51 -3.62
N LEU A 190 3.60 -17.77 -3.86
CA LEU A 190 2.99 -18.58 -4.93
C LEU A 190 1.48 -18.79 -4.70
N LYS A 191 1.01 -18.88 -3.44
CA LYS A 191 -0.42 -18.99 -3.14
C LYS A 191 -1.26 -17.82 -3.66
N PHE A 192 -0.65 -16.65 -3.89
CA PHE A 192 -1.30 -15.50 -4.52
C PHE A 192 -1.05 -15.49 -6.03
N SER A 193 0.19 -15.62 -6.46
CA SER A 193 0.57 -15.48 -7.87
C SER A 193 -0.02 -16.58 -8.75
N ASP A 194 -0.17 -17.80 -8.26
CA ASP A 194 -0.75 -18.91 -9.01
C ASP A 194 -2.24 -18.65 -9.34
N LEU A 195 -2.96 -17.95 -8.48
CA LEU A 195 -4.35 -17.57 -8.75
C LEU A 195 -4.45 -16.43 -9.76
N VAL A 196 -3.50 -15.49 -9.76
CA VAL A 196 -3.38 -14.48 -10.83
C VAL A 196 -3.01 -15.16 -12.15
N TYR A 197 -2.07 -16.10 -12.15
CA TYR A 197 -1.76 -16.90 -13.34
C TYR A 197 -2.99 -17.65 -13.84
N LYS A 198 -3.74 -18.30 -12.96
CA LYS A 198 -4.99 -18.99 -13.30
C LYS A 198 -6.00 -18.06 -13.94
N TYR A 199 -6.18 -16.85 -13.42
CA TYR A 199 -7.01 -15.82 -14.06
C TYR A 199 -6.53 -15.53 -15.49
N ILE A 200 -5.24 -15.26 -15.67
CA ILE A 200 -4.65 -14.95 -16.97
C ILE A 200 -4.83 -16.11 -17.96
N ASP A 201 -4.71 -17.36 -17.50
CA ASP A 201 -4.85 -18.54 -18.34
C ASP A 201 -6.29 -18.86 -18.73
N GLU A 202 -7.23 -18.70 -17.82
CA GLU A 202 -8.63 -19.16 -17.99
C GLU A 202 -9.61 -18.05 -18.41
N THR A 203 -9.26 -16.74 -18.27
CA THR A 203 -10.17 -15.67 -18.65
C THR A 203 -10.53 -15.69 -20.13
N LYS A 204 -11.79 -15.39 -20.44
CA LYS A 204 -12.27 -15.24 -21.83
C LYS A 204 -11.91 -13.87 -22.43
N SER A 205 -11.61 -12.88 -21.59
CA SER A 205 -11.26 -11.51 -21.98
C SER A 205 -9.74 -11.37 -22.12
N ARG A 206 -9.17 -11.84 -23.24
CA ARG A 206 -7.71 -11.97 -23.39
C ARG A 206 -7.06 -10.88 -24.24
N VAL A 207 -7.81 -10.18 -25.07
CA VAL A 207 -7.24 -9.22 -26.03
C VAL A 207 -8.10 -7.97 -26.10
N PRO A 208 -7.72 -6.94 -25.37
CA PRO A 208 -6.69 -6.88 -24.34
C PRO A 208 -7.15 -7.55 -23.04
N ILE A 209 -6.19 -8.04 -22.23
CA ILE A 209 -6.48 -8.53 -20.88
C ILE A 209 -6.60 -7.35 -19.93
N SER A 210 -7.59 -7.39 -19.02
CA SER A 210 -7.75 -6.37 -17.97
C SER A 210 -7.05 -6.79 -16.68
N ASP A 211 -6.49 -5.83 -15.96
CA ASP A 211 -6.03 -6.00 -14.59
C ASP A 211 -7.18 -6.00 -13.57
N TRP A 212 -8.37 -5.51 -13.95
CA TRP A 212 -9.57 -5.41 -13.12
C TRP A 212 -10.59 -6.50 -13.48
N TYR A 213 -10.82 -7.46 -12.59
CA TYR A 213 -11.62 -8.65 -12.87
C TYR A 213 -12.30 -9.22 -11.62
N TRP A 214 -13.32 -10.07 -11.84
CA TRP A 214 -14.01 -10.80 -10.79
C TRP A 214 -13.21 -12.03 -10.36
N THR A 215 -12.86 -12.10 -9.08
CA THR A 215 -12.10 -13.22 -8.50
C THR A 215 -12.88 -14.54 -8.43
N THR A 216 -14.19 -14.49 -8.63
CA THR A 216 -15.08 -15.67 -8.62
C THR A 216 -15.29 -16.30 -9.99
N SER A 217 -15.20 -15.53 -11.09
CA SER A 217 -15.55 -16.00 -12.45
C SER A 217 -14.47 -15.74 -13.51
N ALA A 218 -13.42 -14.99 -13.19
CA ALA A 218 -12.42 -14.50 -14.13
C ALA A 218 -12.96 -13.56 -15.22
N ASP A 219 -14.19 -13.06 -15.09
CA ASP A 219 -14.72 -12.09 -16.04
C ASP A 219 -14.12 -10.71 -15.78
N MET A 220 -13.77 -10.01 -16.85
CA MET A 220 -13.35 -8.62 -16.79
C MET A 220 -14.49 -7.74 -16.29
N THR A 221 -14.19 -6.78 -15.37
CA THR A 221 -15.15 -5.75 -14.97
C THR A 221 -15.09 -4.53 -15.88
N GLY A 222 -13.91 -4.20 -16.39
CA GLY A 222 -13.67 -3.03 -17.25
C GLY A 222 -12.19 -2.74 -17.40
N PHE A 223 -11.88 -1.59 -18.00
CA PHE A 223 -10.55 -0.98 -18.00
C PHE A 223 -10.59 0.32 -17.21
N ARG A 224 -9.58 0.53 -16.36
CA ARG A 224 -9.53 1.73 -15.53
C ARG A 224 -8.09 2.19 -15.29
#